data_84dc868a57b2a0a36000c18549197e26
#
_entry.id   84dc868a57b2a0a36000c18549197e26
#
_cell.length_a   1.000
_cell.length_b   1.000
_cell.length_c   1.000
_cell.angle_alpha   90.00
_cell.angle_beta   90.00
_cell.angle_gamma   90.00
#
_symmetry.space_group_name_H-M   'P 1'
#
loop_
_entity.id
_entity.type
_entity.pdbx_description
1 polymer ?
#
loop_
_entity_poly.entity_id
_entity_poly.type
_entity_poly.pdbx_seq_one_letter_code
_entity_poly.pdbx_strand_id
1 'polypeptide(L)'
;EKLGLEATMGVTNYLIGDCTLEDIILHNEELGFDVLPAGTVPPNPGELIRSEKLTEMFDILRQRYTFLIIDSSPVGIVPDAMALIEQTDLTLYVLRCMSTDKRFAKQTLETLALHHKDKINLILSDLPTQKSSKYGYGYGYGSGYGYGYGYGYGYGYGYGYGSHSKKHRYGFD
;
A
#
# COMPACT_ATOMS: atom_id res chain seq x y z
N GLU A 1 17.15 6.61 -2.53
CA GLU A 1 17.56 6.83 -3.94
C GLU A 1 16.47 7.50 -4.79
N LYS A 2 15.21 7.04 -4.73
CA LYS A 2 14.13 7.62 -5.57
C LYS A 2 13.72 9.04 -5.18
N LEU A 3 13.94 9.42 -3.93
CA LEU A 3 13.61 10.75 -3.40
C LEU A 3 14.82 11.67 -3.31
N GLY A 4 15.99 11.26 -3.82
CA GLY A 4 17.22 12.03 -3.72
C GLY A 4 17.76 12.19 -2.29
N LEU A 5 17.24 11.43 -1.34
CA LEU A 5 17.65 11.48 0.06
C LEU A 5 18.70 10.40 0.35
N GLU A 6 19.83 10.80 0.92
CA GLU A 6 20.84 9.89 1.44
C GLU A 6 20.64 9.73 2.95
N ALA A 7 20.39 8.50 3.39
CA ALA A 7 20.20 8.16 4.79
C ALA A 7 21.19 7.07 5.21
N THR A 8 21.97 7.34 6.23
CA THR A 8 22.85 6.36 6.86
C THR A 8 22.20 5.68 8.06
N MET A 9 21.24 6.34 8.69
CA MET A 9 20.47 5.88 9.85
C MET A 9 18.96 6.01 9.59
N GLY A 10 18.16 5.33 10.40
CA GLY A 10 16.71 5.38 10.28
C GLY A 10 16.00 4.87 11.54
N VAL A 11 14.72 4.57 11.40
CA VAL A 11 13.83 4.13 12.50
C VAL A 11 14.45 2.99 13.30
N THR A 12 15.06 2.00 12.65
CA THR A 12 15.74 0.90 13.33
C THR A 12 16.83 1.38 14.27
N ASN A 13 17.68 2.31 13.82
CA ASN A 13 18.77 2.84 14.64
C ASN A 13 18.23 3.61 15.85
N TYR A 14 17.18 4.39 15.67
CA TYR A 14 16.48 5.04 16.77
C TYR A 14 15.92 4.03 17.78
N LEU A 15 15.25 2.97 17.30
CA LEU A 15 14.62 1.99 18.18
C LEU A 15 15.64 1.21 19.02
N ILE A 16 16.83 0.90 18.50
CA ILE A 16 17.91 0.25 19.26
C ILE A 16 18.71 1.22 20.12
N GLY A 17 18.50 2.54 19.98
CA GLY A 17 19.14 3.56 20.82
C GLY A 17 20.43 4.13 20.29
N ASP A 18 20.76 3.90 19.01
CA ASP A 18 22.00 4.38 18.40
C ASP A 18 21.94 5.87 18.04
N CYS A 19 20.76 6.47 17.94
CA CYS A 19 20.56 7.86 17.56
C CYS A 19 19.27 8.42 18.18
N THR A 20 19.12 9.75 18.06
CA THR A 20 17.88 10.46 18.44
C THR A 20 16.86 10.47 17.32
N LEU A 21 15.62 10.85 17.62
CA LEU A 21 14.57 10.98 16.59
C LEU A 21 14.93 12.10 15.58
N GLU A 22 15.53 13.17 16.04
CA GLU A 22 15.93 14.31 15.20
C GLU A 22 17.02 13.92 14.17
N ASP A 23 17.89 12.98 14.51
CA ASP A 23 18.97 12.53 13.62
C ASP A 23 18.45 11.76 12.41
N ILE A 24 17.21 11.25 12.47
CA ILE A 24 16.62 10.41 11.40
C ILE A 24 15.47 11.09 10.64
N ILE A 25 15.03 12.28 11.07
CA ILE A 25 14.05 13.05 10.32
C ILE A 25 14.75 13.78 9.18
N LEU A 26 14.48 13.38 7.96
CA LEU A 26 15.03 13.99 6.75
C LEU A 26 14.00 14.96 6.16
N HIS A 27 14.32 16.24 6.24
CA HIS A 27 13.49 17.29 5.66
C HIS A 27 13.79 17.44 4.16
N ASN A 28 12.75 17.49 3.35
CA ASN A 28 12.86 17.75 1.92
C ASN A 28 11.92 18.90 1.52
N GLU A 29 12.50 20.08 1.31
CA GLU A 29 11.75 21.28 0.95
C GLU A 29 11.03 21.16 -0.40
N GLU A 30 11.60 20.45 -1.37
CA GLU A 30 11.01 20.24 -2.70
C GLU A 30 9.73 19.38 -2.62
N LEU A 31 9.72 18.39 -1.72
CA LEU A 31 8.57 17.48 -1.54
C LEU A 31 7.53 18.04 -0.58
N GLY A 32 7.92 18.97 0.31
CA GLY A 32 7.03 19.56 1.31
C GLY A 32 6.60 18.60 2.41
N PHE A 33 7.36 17.52 2.65
CA PHE A 33 7.15 16.57 3.74
C PHE A 33 8.48 16.00 4.22
N ASP A 34 8.50 15.51 5.45
CA ASP A 34 9.64 14.86 6.06
C ASP A 34 9.60 13.35 5.83
N VAL A 35 10.77 12.74 5.78
CA VAL A 35 10.94 11.30 5.56
C VAL A 35 11.76 10.70 6.70
N LEU A 36 11.25 9.62 7.29
CA LEU A 36 11.99 8.78 8.22
C LEU A 36 12.34 7.47 7.49
N PRO A 37 13.61 7.27 7.14
CA PRO A 37 14.05 6.02 6.50
C PRO A 37 13.95 4.84 7.48
N ALA A 38 13.83 3.63 6.96
CA ALA A 38 13.79 2.43 7.79
C ALA A 38 15.09 2.20 8.58
N GLY A 39 16.23 2.57 7.99
CA GLY A 39 17.55 2.30 8.57
C GLY A 39 18.08 0.92 8.19
N THR A 40 19.02 0.41 8.97
CA THR A 40 19.63 -0.91 8.77
C THR A 40 18.66 -2.03 9.18
N VAL A 41 18.71 -3.15 8.47
CA VAL A 41 17.89 -4.32 8.81
C VAL A 41 18.38 -4.94 10.12
N PRO A 42 17.57 -4.95 11.19
CA PRO A 42 17.97 -5.51 12.47
C PRO A 42 17.84 -7.04 12.47
N PRO A 43 18.52 -7.74 13.38
CA PRO A 43 18.39 -9.18 13.52
C PRO A 43 17.00 -9.62 14.05
N ASN A 44 16.29 -8.73 14.74
CA ASN A 44 15.00 -9.00 15.42
C ASN A 44 13.92 -7.95 15.09
N PRO A 45 13.50 -7.80 13.82
CA PRO A 45 12.59 -6.75 13.39
C PRO A 45 11.23 -6.81 14.11
N GLY A 46 10.70 -8.01 14.36
CA GLY A 46 9.41 -8.19 15.01
C GLY A 46 9.35 -7.71 16.46
N GLU A 47 10.44 -7.76 17.20
CA GLU A 47 10.52 -7.23 18.56
C GLU A 47 10.51 -5.70 18.53
N LEU A 48 11.26 -5.10 17.62
CA LEU A 48 11.34 -3.65 17.51
C LEU A 48 10.00 -3.02 17.12
N ILE A 49 9.24 -3.66 16.23
CA ILE A 49 7.90 -3.19 15.83
C ILE A 49 6.89 -3.25 17.00
N ARG A 50 7.11 -4.13 17.97
CA ARG A 50 6.25 -4.23 19.17
C ARG A 50 6.82 -3.52 20.39
N SER A 51 7.92 -2.78 20.24
CA SER A 51 8.55 -2.08 21.35
C SER A 51 7.73 -0.87 21.82
N GLU A 52 7.78 -0.58 23.10
CA GLU A 52 7.22 0.65 23.67
C GLU A 52 7.83 1.90 23.00
N LYS A 53 9.12 1.82 22.68
CA LYS A 53 9.85 2.90 22.02
C LYS A 53 9.28 3.28 20.64
N LEU A 54 8.73 2.32 19.89
CA LEU A 54 8.01 2.60 18.65
C LEU A 54 6.71 3.37 18.93
N THR A 55 5.97 2.98 19.95
CA THR A 55 4.75 3.67 20.36
C THR A 55 5.05 5.10 20.81
N GLU A 56 6.07 5.29 21.63
CA GLU A 56 6.55 6.63 22.05
C GLU A 56 6.95 7.50 20.85
N MET A 57 7.64 6.92 19.87
CA MET A 57 7.99 7.61 18.64
C MET A 57 6.75 8.11 17.89
N PHE A 58 5.74 7.26 17.73
CA PHE A 58 4.50 7.66 17.09
C PHE A 58 3.77 8.75 17.87
N ASP A 59 3.77 8.69 19.19
CA ASP A 59 3.12 9.72 20.02
C ASP A 59 3.82 11.08 19.88
N ILE A 60 5.14 11.10 19.78
CA ILE A 60 5.90 12.32 19.51
C ILE A 60 5.59 12.85 18.09
N LEU A 61 5.59 11.97 17.09
CA LEU A 61 5.33 12.35 15.70
C LEU A 61 3.89 12.86 15.50
N ARG A 62 2.88 12.27 16.15
CA ARG A 62 1.48 12.75 16.12
C ARG A 62 1.31 14.16 16.65
N GLN A 63 2.17 14.61 17.55
CA GLN A 63 2.15 15.99 18.05
C GLN A 63 2.78 16.99 17.06
N ARG A 64 3.62 16.52 16.14
CA ARG A 64 4.35 17.37 15.18
C ARG A 64 3.70 17.42 13.80
N TYR A 65 3.07 16.32 13.37
CA TYR A 65 2.56 16.16 12.02
C TYR A 65 1.06 15.90 11.99
N THR A 66 0.38 16.51 11.03
CA THR A 66 -1.06 16.29 10.80
C THR A 66 -1.32 14.91 10.22
N PHE A 67 -0.42 14.42 9.39
CA PHE A 67 -0.49 13.09 8.76
C PHE A 67 0.82 12.33 8.95
N LEU A 68 0.72 11.08 9.37
CA LEU A 68 1.81 10.12 9.39
C LEU A 68 1.48 9.00 8.41
N ILE A 69 2.32 8.79 7.41
CA ILE A 69 2.16 7.72 6.41
C ILE A 69 3.22 6.67 6.68
N ILE A 70 2.78 5.45 6.95
CA ILE A 70 3.66 4.30 7.20
C ILE A 70 3.64 3.42 5.95
N ASP A 71 4.76 3.35 5.23
CA ASP A 71 4.98 2.37 4.18
C ASP A 71 5.54 1.08 4.78
N SER A 72 4.86 -0.04 4.55
CA SER A 72 5.22 -1.32 5.15
C SER A 72 5.28 -2.45 4.13
N SER A 73 5.96 -3.52 4.51
CA SER A 73 5.94 -4.77 3.76
C SER A 73 4.52 -5.35 3.63
N PRO A 74 4.23 -6.15 2.58
CA PRO A 74 2.92 -6.76 2.40
C PRO A 74 2.47 -7.58 3.61
N VAL A 75 1.33 -7.24 4.18
CA VAL A 75 0.75 -7.85 5.41
C VAL A 75 0.63 -9.38 5.32
N GLY A 76 0.34 -9.92 4.15
CA GLY A 76 0.19 -11.36 3.99
C GLY A 76 1.50 -12.15 3.97
N ILE A 77 2.65 -11.48 3.93
CA ILE A 77 3.97 -12.12 3.88
C ILE A 77 4.68 -11.97 5.22
N VAL A 78 4.50 -10.83 5.88
CA VAL A 78 5.23 -10.47 7.11
C VAL A 78 4.23 -10.22 8.24
N PRO A 79 4.20 -11.07 9.28
CA PRO A 79 3.30 -10.89 10.44
C PRO A 79 3.49 -9.56 11.17
N ASP A 80 4.68 -8.98 11.08
CA ASP A 80 5.03 -7.74 11.77
C ASP A 80 4.20 -6.54 11.31
N ALA A 81 3.77 -6.53 10.05
CA ALA A 81 2.88 -5.49 9.53
C ALA A 81 1.54 -5.41 10.27
N MET A 82 1.07 -6.54 10.84
CA MET A 82 -0.15 -6.57 11.64
C MET A 82 -0.03 -5.70 12.91
N ALA A 83 1.13 -5.72 13.57
CA ALA A 83 1.36 -4.90 14.75
C ALA A 83 1.35 -3.39 14.45
N LEU A 84 1.73 -2.99 13.24
CA LEU A 84 1.65 -1.58 12.82
C LEU A 84 0.21 -1.11 12.61
N ILE A 85 -0.71 -1.99 12.21
CA ILE A 85 -2.13 -1.65 12.02
C ILE A 85 -2.76 -1.19 13.34
N GLU A 86 -2.35 -1.74 14.47
CA GLU A 86 -2.83 -1.33 15.79
C GLU A 86 -2.50 0.15 16.08
N GLN A 87 -1.38 0.61 15.57
CA GLN A 87 -0.88 1.98 15.76
C GLN A 87 -1.48 2.99 14.75
N THR A 88 -2.27 2.55 13.77
CA THR A 88 -2.83 3.43 12.73
C THR A 88 -4.30 3.72 12.95
N ASP A 89 -4.77 4.89 12.49
CA ASP A 89 -6.18 5.25 12.45
C ASP A 89 -6.85 4.68 11.21
N LEU A 90 -6.09 4.56 10.11
CA LEU A 90 -6.55 4.06 8.81
C LEU A 90 -5.46 3.19 8.18
N THR A 91 -5.86 2.07 7.61
CA THR A 91 -4.97 1.20 6.83
C THR A 91 -5.49 1.08 5.40
N LEU A 92 -4.61 1.33 4.44
CA LEU A 92 -4.87 1.16 3.02
C LEU A 92 -4.27 -0.16 2.54
N TYR A 93 -5.11 -1.16 2.30
CA TYR A 93 -4.67 -2.43 1.73
C TYR A 93 -4.70 -2.36 0.21
N VAL A 94 -3.51 -2.30 -0.38
CA VAL A 94 -3.36 -2.12 -1.83
C VAL A 94 -3.34 -3.47 -2.53
N LEU A 95 -4.30 -3.67 -3.42
CA LEU A 95 -4.41 -4.83 -4.32
C LEU A 95 -4.01 -4.39 -5.73
N ARG A 96 -3.02 -5.05 -6.30
CA ARG A 96 -2.57 -4.79 -7.66
C ARG A 96 -3.30 -5.69 -8.65
N CYS A 97 -4.04 -5.08 -9.57
CA CYS A 97 -4.77 -5.79 -10.61
C CYS A 97 -3.82 -6.66 -11.44
N MET A 98 -4.24 -7.87 -11.82
CA MET A 98 -3.48 -8.84 -12.61
C MET A 98 -2.18 -9.37 -11.95
N SER A 99 -1.81 -8.89 -10.75
CA SER A 99 -0.60 -9.31 -10.03
C SER A 99 -0.91 -9.99 -8.70
N THR A 100 -1.86 -9.44 -7.93
CA THR A 100 -2.21 -10.00 -6.62
C THR A 100 -3.06 -11.26 -6.79
N ASP A 101 -2.62 -12.39 -6.22
CA ASP A 101 -3.41 -13.63 -6.22
C ASP A 101 -4.71 -13.43 -5.43
N LYS A 102 -5.84 -13.78 -6.05
CA LYS A 102 -7.18 -13.54 -5.48
C LYS A 102 -7.43 -14.34 -4.21
N ARG A 103 -6.92 -15.58 -4.12
CA ARG A 103 -7.13 -16.45 -2.95
C ARG A 103 -6.33 -15.92 -1.77
N PHE A 104 -5.08 -15.55 -2.03
CA PHE A 104 -4.22 -14.94 -1.04
C PHE A 104 -4.80 -13.61 -0.53
N ALA A 105 -5.25 -12.72 -1.43
CA ALA A 105 -5.89 -11.47 -1.06
C ALA A 105 -7.12 -11.70 -0.18
N LYS A 106 -7.98 -12.66 -0.55
CA LYS A 106 -9.18 -13.00 0.23
C LYS A 106 -8.83 -13.48 1.63
N GLN A 107 -7.89 -14.42 1.75
CA GLN A 107 -7.45 -14.95 3.05
C GLN A 107 -6.86 -13.85 3.95
N THR A 108 -6.02 -12.98 3.38
CA THR A 108 -5.45 -11.85 4.12
C THR A 108 -6.54 -10.89 4.59
N LEU A 109 -7.50 -10.55 3.74
CA LEU A 109 -8.62 -9.69 4.10
C LEU A 109 -9.53 -10.30 5.18
N GLU A 110 -9.80 -11.59 5.12
CA GLU A 110 -10.56 -12.29 6.16
C GLU A 110 -9.82 -12.20 7.51
N THR A 111 -8.51 -12.40 7.53
CA THR A 111 -7.70 -12.26 8.74
C THR A 111 -7.71 -10.83 9.27
N LEU A 112 -7.51 -9.84 8.40
CA LEU A 112 -7.56 -8.43 8.76
C LEU A 112 -8.92 -8.01 9.31
N ALA A 113 -10.00 -8.48 8.70
CA ALA A 113 -11.36 -8.14 9.10
C ALA A 113 -11.74 -8.69 10.48
N LEU A 114 -11.12 -9.78 10.93
CA LEU A 114 -11.36 -10.33 12.26
C LEU A 114 -10.92 -9.39 13.39
N HIS A 115 -9.85 -8.65 13.18
CA HIS A 115 -9.23 -7.84 14.23
C HIS A 115 -9.30 -6.33 14.00
N HIS A 116 -9.39 -5.89 12.73
CA HIS A 116 -9.21 -4.48 12.37
C HIS A 116 -10.22 -3.97 11.32
N LYS A 117 -11.44 -4.53 11.29
CA LYS A 117 -12.45 -4.25 10.26
C LYS A 117 -12.70 -2.77 10.00
N ASP A 118 -12.77 -1.98 11.07
CA ASP A 118 -13.13 -0.56 10.99
C ASP A 118 -11.97 0.33 10.48
N LYS A 119 -10.76 -0.19 10.46
CA LYS A 119 -9.56 0.54 10.03
C LYS A 119 -9.14 0.21 8.60
N ILE A 120 -9.63 -0.89 8.00
CA ILE A 120 -9.16 -1.38 6.70
C ILE A 120 -9.95 -0.80 5.55
N ASN A 121 -9.24 -0.19 4.62
CA ASN A 121 -9.77 0.27 3.34
C ASN A 121 -8.99 -0.37 2.19
N LEU A 122 -9.67 -0.61 1.06
CA LEU A 122 -9.07 -1.26 -0.09
C LEU A 122 -8.76 -0.25 -1.18
N ILE A 123 -7.55 -0.38 -1.75
CA ILE A 123 -7.18 0.32 -2.98
C ILE A 123 -6.90 -0.73 -4.04
N LEU A 124 -7.55 -0.58 -5.20
CA LEU A 124 -7.25 -1.39 -6.37
C LEU A 124 -6.40 -0.56 -7.33
N SER A 125 -5.16 -0.99 -7.56
CA SER A 125 -4.20 -0.33 -8.44
C SER A 125 -4.01 -1.11 -9.75
N ASP A 126 -3.37 -0.48 -10.75
CA ASP A 126 -3.06 -1.09 -12.05
C ASP A 126 -4.29 -1.63 -12.81
N LEU A 127 -5.40 -0.91 -12.72
CA LEU A 127 -6.59 -1.26 -13.49
C LEU A 127 -6.28 -1.19 -14.99
N PRO A 128 -6.58 -2.25 -15.77
CA PRO A 128 -6.39 -2.19 -17.21
C PRO A 128 -7.28 -1.09 -17.79
N THR A 129 -6.67 -0.09 -18.42
CA THR A 129 -7.40 0.90 -19.20
C THR A 129 -8.01 0.19 -20.41
N GLN A 130 -9.31 -0.01 -20.43
CA GLN A 130 -9.99 -0.40 -21.68
C GLN A 130 -9.75 0.72 -22.68
N LYS A 131 -9.04 0.40 -23.77
CA LYS A 131 -9.06 1.25 -24.95
C LYS A 131 -10.53 1.36 -25.34
N SER A 132 -11.08 2.57 -25.31
CA SER A 132 -12.49 2.83 -25.57
C SER A 132 -12.90 2.11 -26.84
N SER A 133 -13.71 1.07 -26.72
CA SER A 133 -14.40 0.50 -27.85
C SER A 133 -15.42 1.56 -28.31
N LYS A 134 -15.65 1.65 -29.58
CA LYS A 134 -16.43 2.66 -30.30
C LYS A 134 -17.92 2.77 -29.89
N TYR A 135 -18.31 2.01 -28.86
CA TYR A 135 -19.62 2.01 -28.21
C TYR A 135 -19.43 2.33 -26.73
N GLY A 136 -19.70 3.59 -26.40
CA GLY A 136 -19.42 4.22 -25.14
C GLY A 136 -20.27 3.71 -23.96
N TYR A 137 -19.84 2.63 -23.36
CA TYR A 137 -20.13 2.30 -21.96
C TYR A 137 -18.81 1.89 -21.31
N GLY A 138 -17.95 2.84 -21.08
CA GLY A 138 -16.67 2.65 -20.40
C GLY A 138 -16.63 3.50 -19.16
N TYR A 139 -16.41 2.89 -18.02
CA TYR A 139 -15.85 3.60 -16.87
C TYR A 139 -14.43 4.00 -17.27
N GLY A 140 -14.30 5.17 -17.89
CA GLY A 140 -13.03 5.72 -18.29
C GLY A 140 -12.35 6.36 -17.08
N TYR A 141 -11.49 5.64 -16.41
CA TYR A 141 -10.40 6.27 -15.68
C TYR A 141 -9.31 6.59 -16.70
N GLY A 142 -9.51 7.67 -17.43
CA GLY A 142 -8.47 8.25 -18.25
C GLY A 142 -7.49 8.97 -17.34
N SER A 143 -6.21 8.84 -17.62
CA SER A 143 -5.17 9.74 -17.13
C SER A 143 -5.43 11.14 -17.71
N GLY A 144 -6.24 11.90 -17.04
CA GLY A 144 -6.63 13.25 -17.37
C GLY A 144 -7.69 13.66 -16.35
N TYR A 145 -7.47 14.75 -15.67
CA TYR A 145 -8.43 15.36 -14.77
C TYR A 145 -9.73 15.67 -15.53
N GLY A 146 -10.69 14.77 -15.45
CA GLY A 146 -12.01 14.95 -16.02
C GLY A 146 -13.05 14.48 -15.01
N TYR A 147 -13.67 15.41 -14.30
CA TYR A 147 -14.86 15.15 -13.50
C TYR A 147 -16.02 14.86 -14.45
N GLY A 148 -16.35 13.61 -14.67
CA GLY A 148 -17.55 13.20 -15.38
C GLY A 148 -18.56 12.63 -14.38
N TYR A 149 -19.52 13.43 -13.93
CA TYR A 149 -20.70 12.91 -13.23
C TYR A 149 -21.62 12.24 -14.25
N GLY A 150 -21.59 10.92 -14.33
CA GLY A 150 -22.55 10.12 -15.05
C GLY A 150 -23.43 9.37 -14.08
N TYR A 151 -24.65 9.86 -13.80
CA TYR A 151 -25.68 9.05 -13.15
C TYR A 151 -26.20 8.03 -14.16
N GLY A 152 -25.78 6.79 -14.02
CA GLY A 152 -26.31 5.65 -14.76
C GLY A 152 -26.72 4.55 -13.78
N TYR A 153 -28.02 4.45 -13.45
CA TYR A 153 -28.55 3.24 -12.83
C TYR A 153 -28.52 2.13 -13.88
N GLY A 154 -27.56 1.22 -13.75
CA GLY A 154 -27.49 0.02 -14.56
C GLY A 154 -26.99 -1.14 -13.72
N TYR A 155 -27.89 -1.99 -13.22
CA TYR A 155 -27.55 -3.31 -12.72
C TYR A 155 -27.06 -4.16 -13.89
N GLY A 156 -25.75 -4.21 -14.08
CA GLY A 156 -25.13 -5.05 -15.08
C GLY A 156 -24.01 -5.84 -14.43
N TYR A 157 -24.29 -7.06 -13.97
CA TYR A 157 -23.24 -8.05 -13.68
C TYR A 157 -22.66 -8.51 -15.01
N GLY A 158 -21.68 -7.77 -15.51
CA GLY A 158 -20.92 -8.14 -16.70
C GLY A 158 -19.65 -8.87 -16.30
N TYR A 159 -19.70 -10.17 -16.02
CA TYR A 159 -18.51 -11.01 -16.02
C TYR A 159 -18.09 -11.23 -17.47
N GLY A 160 -17.29 -10.32 -18.01
CA GLY A 160 -16.64 -10.49 -19.28
C GLY A 160 -15.41 -11.38 -19.18
N TYR A 161 -15.56 -12.68 -19.21
CA TYR A 161 -14.46 -13.59 -19.50
C TYR A 161 -14.13 -13.50 -20.98
N GLY A 162 -13.15 -12.68 -21.32
CA GLY A 162 -12.51 -12.73 -22.65
C GLY A 162 -11.68 -14.00 -22.77
N SER A 163 -12.26 -15.05 -23.36
CA SER A 163 -11.53 -16.24 -23.75
C SER A 163 -10.64 -15.90 -24.93
N HIS A 164 -9.35 -15.70 -24.70
CA HIS A 164 -8.34 -15.74 -25.75
C HIS A 164 -8.03 -17.21 -26.06
N SER A 165 -8.79 -17.78 -26.96
CA SER A 165 -8.48 -19.02 -27.65
C SER A 165 -7.23 -18.82 -28.50
N LYS A 166 -6.06 -19.18 -27.99
CA LYS A 166 -4.88 -19.41 -28.82
C LYS A 166 -5.08 -20.76 -29.51
N LYS A 167 -5.40 -20.73 -30.80
CA LYS A 167 -5.31 -21.89 -31.67
C LYS A 167 -3.84 -22.29 -31.81
N HIS A 168 -3.42 -23.33 -31.08
CA HIS A 168 -2.21 -24.04 -31.39
C HIS A 168 -2.48 -24.89 -32.68
N ARG A 169 -1.87 -24.47 -33.75
CA ARG A 169 -1.73 -25.31 -34.96
C ARG A 169 -0.59 -26.29 -34.72
N TYR A 170 -0.92 -27.53 -34.45
CA TYR A 170 0.03 -28.61 -34.58
C TYR A 170 0.11 -28.95 -36.06
N GLY A 171 1.24 -28.72 -36.69
CA GLY A 171 1.62 -29.32 -37.94
C GLY A 171 2.43 -30.57 -37.62
N PHE A 172 1.91 -31.72 -38.07
CA PHE A 172 2.69 -32.92 -38.25
C PHE A 172 3.24 -32.86 -39.64
N ASP A 173 4.55 -32.99 -39.76
CA ASP A 173 5.28 -33.80 -40.78
C ASP A 173 6.66 -34.10 -40.20
#